data_e21e5339198e505d571419f8c7af37c2
#
_entry.id   e21e5339198e505d571419f8c7af37c2
#
_cell.length_a   1.000
_cell.length_b   1.000
_cell.length_c   1.000
_cell.angle_alpha   90.00
_cell.angle_beta   90.00
_cell.angle_gamma   90.00
#
_symmetry.space_group_name_H-M   'P 1'
#
loop_
_entity.id
_entity.type
_entity.pdbx_description
1 polymer ?
#
loop_
_entity_poly.entity_id
_entity_poly.type
_entity_poly.pdbx_seq_one_letter_code
_entity_poly.pdbx_strand_id
1 'polypeptide(L)'
;MSGFLDLLRITATLGVFLGHTNFHWFCGPSSIGPQNGQDYVIVFFVLSGFVITWSVDNKPDLNFNRYLFARLTRLWTVVIPALAIGFALDYWGRSINPATYESIYVGDHLLAKYLLSASFLNESWFLSVRPGSNSPVWSLSYEFFYYLIFGLVMLLPTLKKKILAGAIASLFAGPKILILFPCWLVGVFAYKACKCWRTNIIISLLLIIPSAGFLIHRMSERWSHWHPWDIPGLGVSPLFYSAKFLDDYS
;
A
#
# COMPACT_ATOMS: atom_id res chain seq x y z
N MET A 1 -23.83 4.13 -0.85
CA MET A 1 -22.54 3.66 -0.29
C MET A 1 -21.39 3.77 -1.32
N SER A 2 -21.61 3.47 -2.59
CA SER A 2 -20.56 3.56 -3.62
C SER A 2 -19.96 4.97 -3.77
N GLY A 3 -20.78 6.02 -3.91
CA GLY A 3 -20.28 7.38 -4.15
C GLY A 3 -19.38 7.94 -3.05
N PHE A 4 -19.64 7.64 -1.78
CA PHE A 4 -18.76 8.05 -0.68
C PHE A 4 -17.40 7.34 -0.72
N LEU A 5 -17.39 6.03 -0.96
CA LEU A 5 -16.16 5.26 -1.10
C LEU A 5 -15.33 5.69 -2.32
N ASP A 6 -16.02 6.05 -3.41
CA ASP A 6 -15.36 6.55 -4.62
C ASP A 6 -14.77 7.94 -4.39
N LEU A 7 -15.48 8.83 -3.65
CA LEU A 7 -14.94 10.12 -3.24
C LEU A 7 -13.68 9.97 -2.39
N LEU A 8 -13.71 9.08 -1.38
CA LEU A 8 -12.52 8.81 -0.56
C LEU A 8 -11.34 8.29 -1.38
N ARG A 9 -11.59 7.41 -2.36
CA ARG A 9 -10.56 6.93 -3.28
C ARG A 9 -9.97 8.05 -4.12
N ILE A 10 -10.82 8.91 -4.71
CA ILE A 10 -10.37 10.04 -5.51
C ILE A 10 -9.51 10.99 -4.65
N THR A 11 -9.97 11.33 -3.44
CA THR A 11 -9.21 12.18 -2.51
C THR A 11 -7.87 11.57 -2.15
N ALA A 12 -7.84 10.27 -1.83
CA ALA A 12 -6.60 9.56 -1.51
C ALA A 12 -5.66 9.49 -2.73
N THR A 13 -6.18 9.27 -3.95
CA THR A 13 -5.39 9.28 -5.19
C THR A 13 -4.76 10.64 -5.43
N LEU A 14 -5.54 11.71 -5.29
CA LEU A 14 -5.03 13.07 -5.42
C LEU A 14 -3.96 13.39 -4.36
N GLY A 15 -4.16 12.94 -3.12
CA GLY A 15 -3.19 13.12 -2.05
C GLY A 15 -1.86 12.41 -2.34
N VAL A 16 -1.90 11.15 -2.80
CA VAL A 16 -0.69 10.41 -3.25
C VAL A 16 -0.02 11.12 -4.42
N PHE A 17 -0.80 11.52 -5.44
CA PHE A 17 -0.28 12.22 -6.62
C PHE A 17 0.41 13.52 -6.23
N LEU A 18 -0.25 14.37 -5.45
CA LEU A 18 0.31 15.64 -4.99
C LEU A 18 1.54 15.42 -4.08
N GLY A 19 1.54 14.38 -3.24
CA GLY A 19 2.72 14.00 -2.46
C GLY A 19 3.94 13.68 -3.33
N HIS A 20 3.72 13.08 -4.49
CA HIS A 20 4.80 12.80 -5.45
C HIS A 20 5.27 14.03 -6.24
N THR A 21 4.48 15.12 -6.32
CA THR A 21 4.93 16.37 -6.95
C THR A 21 5.91 17.15 -6.09
N ASN A 22 6.08 16.80 -4.80
CA ASN A 22 7.04 17.45 -3.89
C ASN A 22 8.51 17.07 -4.13
N PHE A 23 8.80 16.21 -5.09
CA PHE A 23 10.19 15.96 -5.48
C PHE A 23 10.83 17.24 -6.03
N HIS A 24 11.99 17.61 -5.49
CA HIS A 24 12.75 18.81 -5.87
C HIS A 24 12.96 19.00 -7.37
N TRP A 25 13.09 17.90 -8.11
CA TRP A 25 13.28 17.92 -9.55
C TRP A 25 12.00 18.22 -10.35
N PHE A 26 10.81 18.18 -9.70
CA PHE A 26 9.54 18.46 -10.35
C PHE A 26 9.03 19.88 -10.08
N CYS A 27 9.07 20.32 -8.84
CA CYS A 27 8.53 21.62 -8.40
C CYS A 27 9.57 22.60 -7.83
N GLY A 28 10.86 22.21 -7.81
CA GLY A 28 11.91 23.01 -7.18
C GLY A 28 11.70 23.15 -5.67
N PRO A 29 12.09 24.30 -5.07
CA PRO A 29 11.95 24.52 -3.63
C PRO A 29 10.49 24.78 -3.17
N SER A 30 9.55 24.94 -4.09
CA SER A 30 8.14 25.22 -3.80
C SER A 30 7.34 23.91 -3.80
N SER A 31 7.24 23.25 -2.64
CA SER A 31 6.36 22.08 -2.49
C SER A 31 4.90 22.54 -2.43
N ILE A 32 4.08 22.13 -3.38
CA ILE A 32 2.65 22.48 -3.47
C ILE A 32 1.76 21.41 -2.80
N GLY A 33 2.28 20.19 -2.57
CA GLY A 33 1.51 19.07 -2.09
C GLY A 33 1.79 18.68 -0.63
N PRO A 34 0.96 17.78 -0.07
CA PRO A 34 1.17 17.24 1.26
C PRO A 34 2.51 16.49 1.33
N GLN A 35 3.26 16.68 2.41
CA GLN A 35 4.60 16.10 2.56
C GLN A 35 4.56 14.57 2.77
N ASN A 36 3.44 14.03 3.26
CA ASN A 36 3.26 12.64 3.65
C ASN A 36 2.32 11.89 2.68
N GLY A 37 2.74 11.68 1.43
CA GLY A 37 1.98 10.88 0.46
C GLY A 37 1.67 9.45 0.94
N GLN A 38 2.45 8.93 1.88
CA GLN A 38 2.24 7.59 2.48
C GLN A 38 0.96 7.48 3.31
N ASP A 39 0.52 8.54 3.99
CA ASP A 39 -0.72 8.54 4.77
C ASP A 39 -1.93 8.20 3.90
N TYR A 40 -1.93 8.70 2.68
CA TYR A 40 -2.99 8.39 1.72
C TYR A 40 -2.96 6.93 1.24
N VAL A 41 -1.80 6.28 1.23
CA VAL A 41 -1.69 4.83 0.95
C VAL A 41 -2.34 4.02 2.07
N ILE A 42 -2.21 4.45 3.34
CA ILE A 42 -2.91 3.80 4.45
C ILE A 42 -4.43 3.91 4.29
N VAL A 43 -4.95 5.04 3.83
CA VAL A 43 -6.38 5.18 3.49
C VAL A 43 -6.78 4.14 2.43
N PHE A 44 -5.95 3.91 1.41
CA PHE A 44 -6.21 2.84 0.43
C PHE A 44 -6.22 1.45 1.07
N PHE A 45 -5.32 1.15 2.01
CA PHE A 45 -5.33 -0.13 2.72
C PHE A 45 -6.62 -0.33 3.50
N VAL A 46 -7.07 0.66 4.25
CA VAL A 46 -8.35 0.62 4.98
C VAL A 46 -9.52 0.42 4.03
N LEU A 47 -9.60 1.21 2.96
CA LEU A 47 -10.66 1.10 1.94
C LEU A 47 -10.64 -0.26 1.25
N SER A 48 -9.46 -0.79 0.97
CA SER A 48 -9.28 -2.11 0.38
C SER A 48 -9.81 -3.20 1.30
N GLY A 49 -9.46 -3.21 2.58
CA GLY A 49 -9.96 -4.13 3.59
C GLY A 49 -11.48 -4.11 3.69
N PHE A 50 -12.08 -2.92 3.71
CA PHE A 50 -13.54 -2.73 3.74
C PHE A 50 -14.22 -3.34 2.53
N VAL A 51 -13.78 -2.97 1.32
CA VAL A 51 -14.43 -3.37 0.05
C VAL A 51 -14.23 -4.85 -0.22
N ILE A 52 -13.08 -5.41 0.13
CA ILE A 52 -12.83 -6.85 -0.03
C ILE A 52 -13.74 -7.66 0.88
N THR A 53 -13.88 -7.26 2.14
CA THR A 53 -14.77 -7.93 3.09
C THR A 53 -16.22 -7.86 2.62
N TRP A 54 -16.67 -6.68 2.18
CA TRP A 54 -17.97 -6.51 1.58
C TRP A 54 -18.19 -7.41 0.36
N SER A 55 -17.19 -7.49 -0.53
CA SER A 55 -17.27 -8.31 -1.75
C SER A 55 -17.37 -9.80 -1.45
N VAL A 56 -16.67 -10.29 -0.43
CA VAL A 56 -16.71 -11.70 -0.01
C VAL A 56 -18.03 -12.02 0.68
N ASP A 57 -18.49 -11.15 1.56
CA ASP A 57 -19.71 -11.34 2.34
C ASP A 57 -21.00 -11.36 1.46
N ASN A 58 -20.97 -10.63 0.34
CA ASN A 58 -22.10 -10.58 -0.61
C ASN A 58 -22.02 -11.64 -1.73
N LYS A 59 -21.07 -12.57 -1.67
CA LYS A 59 -20.91 -13.65 -2.65
C LYS A 59 -20.71 -14.99 -1.95
N PRO A 60 -21.80 -15.64 -1.47
CA PRO A 60 -21.70 -16.88 -0.68
C PRO A 60 -21.03 -18.03 -1.45
N ASP A 61 -21.17 -18.08 -2.77
CA ASP A 61 -20.58 -19.13 -3.62
C ASP A 61 -19.14 -18.83 -4.09
N LEU A 62 -18.53 -17.79 -3.52
CA LEU A 62 -17.15 -17.38 -3.90
C LEU A 62 -16.14 -18.37 -3.31
N ASN A 63 -15.49 -19.13 -4.17
CA ASN A 63 -14.36 -19.96 -3.76
C ASN A 63 -13.02 -19.21 -3.83
N PHE A 64 -12.00 -19.74 -3.15
CA PHE A 64 -10.68 -19.13 -3.06
C PHE A 64 -10.04 -18.85 -4.44
N ASN A 65 -10.13 -19.80 -5.39
CA ASN A 65 -9.50 -19.64 -6.70
C ASN A 65 -10.13 -18.48 -7.51
N ARG A 66 -11.45 -18.39 -7.52
CA ARG A 66 -12.17 -17.28 -8.19
C ARG A 66 -11.86 -15.95 -7.53
N TYR A 67 -11.81 -15.94 -6.20
CA TYR A 67 -11.42 -14.76 -5.44
C TYR A 67 -10.01 -14.31 -5.81
N LEU A 68 -9.03 -15.19 -5.69
CA LEU A 68 -7.63 -14.86 -5.94
C LEU A 68 -7.40 -14.41 -7.38
N PHE A 69 -7.98 -15.12 -8.35
CA PHE A 69 -7.90 -14.75 -9.76
C PHE A 69 -8.44 -13.33 -10.01
N ALA A 70 -9.60 -13.00 -9.45
CA ALA A 70 -10.19 -11.66 -9.60
C ALA A 70 -9.31 -10.56 -8.96
N ARG A 71 -8.59 -10.85 -7.84
CA ARG A 71 -7.68 -9.90 -7.20
C ARG A 71 -6.39 -9.75 -8.01
N LEU A 72 -5.79 -10.85 -8.46
CA LEU A 72 -4.60 -10.83 -9.30
C LEU A 72 -4.84 -10.08 -10.61
N THR A 73 -5.93 -10.36 -11.30
CA THR A 73 -6.29 -9.65 -12.52
C THR A 73 -6.36 -8.16 -12.29
N ARG A 74 -7.02 -7.73 -11.20
CA ARG A 74 -7.10 -6.32 -10.84
C ARG A 74 -5.73 -5.68 -10.58
N LEU A 75 -4.83 -6.37 -9.88
CA LEU A 75 -3.49 -5.86 -9.59
C LEU A 75 -2.65 -5.81 -10.88
N TRP A 76 -2.68 -6.87 -11.69
CA TRP A 76 -1.90 -6.93 -12.93
C TRP A 76 -2.35 -5.92 -13.98
N THR A 77 -3.64 -5.61 -14.06
CA THR A 77 -4.12 -4.55 -14.99
C THR A 77 -3.55 -3.17 -14.67
N VAL A 78 -3.05 -2.97 -13.46
CA VAL A 78 -2.37 -1.73 -13.04
C VAL A 78 -0.84 -1.88 -13.12
N VAL A 79 -0.31 -2.95 -12.54
CA VAL A 79 1.15 -3.14 -12.41
C VAL A 79 1.83 -3.31 -13.77
N ILE A 80 1.29 -4.17 -14.65
CA ILE A 80 1.97 -4.47 -15.90
C ILE A 80 2.10 -3.23 -16.81
N PRO A 81 1.02 -2.45 -17.06
CA PRO A 81 1.16 -1.19 -17.78
C PRO A 81 2.09 -0.18 -17.09
N ALA A 82 2.01 -0.07 -15.76
CA ALA A 82 2.86 0.86 -15.01
C ALA A 82 4.35 0.49 -15.12
N LEU A 83 4.69 -0.80 -15.08
CA LEU A 83 6.05 -1.29 -15.26
C LEU A 83 6.53 -1.04 -16.72
N ALA A 84 5.68 -1.32 -17.71
CA ALA A 84 6.03 -1.12 -19.13
C ALA A 84 6.24 0.36 -19.46
N ILE A 85 5.34 1.23 -19.01
CA ILE A 85 5.46 2.68 -19.22
C ILE A 85 6.67 3.23 -18.46
N GLY A 86 6.84 2.83 -17.20
CA GLY A 86 8.00 3.23 -16.39
C GLY A 86 9.32 2.84 -17.05
N PHE A 87 9.43 1.60 -17.55
CA PHE A 87 10.60 1.15 -18.30
C PHE A 87 10.88 2.00 -19.54
N ALA A 88 9.86 2.28 -20.34
CA ALA A 88 9.99 3.07 -21.57
C ALA A 88 10.43 4.52 -21.26
N LEU A 89 9.81 5.13 -20.24
CA LEU A 89 10.15 6.50 -19.82
C LEU A 89 11.56 6.57 -19.22
N ASP A 90 11.95 5.61 -18.40
CA ASP A 90 13.28 5.54 -17.83
C ASP A 90 14.35 5.31 -18.90
N TYR A 91 14.09 4.43 -19.86
CA TYR A 91 14.99 4.20 -20.99
C TYR A 91 15.20 5.49 -21.82
N TRP A 92 14.12 6.18 -22.13
CA TRP A 92 14.16 7.45 -22.85
C TRP A 92 14.84 8.56 -22.03
N GLY A 93 14.44 8.76 -20.77
CA GLY A 93 15.02 9.78 -19.91
C GLY A 93 16.52 9.57 -19.68
N ARG A 94 16.96 8.31 -19.54
CA ARG A 94 18.38 7.95 -19.41
C ARG A 94 19.17 8.28 -20.68
N SER A 95 18.58 8.20 -21.85
CA SER A 95 19.24 8.59 -23.10
C SER A 95 19.45 10.10 -23.21
N ILE A 96 18.62 10.90 -22.53
CA ILE A 96 18.72 12.38 -22.53
C ILE A 96 19.67 12.86 -21.44
N ASN A 97 19.51 12.34 -20.21
CA ASN A 97 20.33 12.75 -19.06
C ASN A 97 20.73 11.54 -18.19
N PRO A 98 21.81 10.82 -18.53
CA PRO A 98 22.26 9.64 -17.79
C PRO A 98 22.55 9.92 -16.31
N ALA A 99 23.11 11.08 -15.98
CA ALA A 99 23.50 11.43 -14.62
C ALA A 99 22.34 11.45 -13.62
N THR A 100 21.16 11.88 -14.05
CA THR A 100 19.95 11.85 -13.22
C THR A 100 19.54 10.43 -12.82
N TYR A 101 19.85 9.46 -13.65
CA TYR A 101 19.43 8.06 -13.45
C TYR A 101 20.47 7.19 -12.76
N GLU A 102 21.70 7.68 -12.51
CA GLU A 102 22.75 6.90 -11.85
C GLU A 102 22.33 6.40 -10.46
N SER A 103 21.66 7.26 -9.67
CA SER A 103 21.17 6.90 -8.33
C SER A 103 19.93 5.98 -8.36
N ILE A 104 19.18 5.97 -9.45
CA ILE A 104 17.94 5.17 -9.62
C ILE A 104 18.29 3.75 -10.06
N TYR A 105 19.28 3.61 -10.94
CA TYR A 105 19.70 2.34 -11.53
C TYR A 105 20.90 1.73 -10.80
N VAL A 106 20.94 1.83 -9.48
CA VAL A 106 21.97 1.19 -8.67
C VAL A 106 21.89 -0.33 -8.81
N GLY A 107 22.93 -0.93 -9.36
CA GLY A 107 23.12 -2.38 -9.50
C GLY A 107 22.51 -2.99 -10.77
N ASP A 108 23.12 -4.10 -11.20
CA ASP A 108 22.78 -4.77 -12.45
C ASP A 108 21.47 -5.54 -12.39
N HIS A 109 20.98 -6.38 -12.46
CA HIS A 109 19.78 -7.23 -12.29
C HIS A 109 18.41 -6.52 -12.56
N LEU A 110 18.38 -5.61 -13.55
CA LEU A 110 17.14 -4.89 -13.90
C LEU A 110 15.97 -5.85 -14.16
N LEU A 111 16.19 -6.91 -14.94
CA LEU A 111 15.18 -7.92 -15.22
C LEU A 111 14.61 -8.55 -13.93
N ALA A 112 15.49 -8.90 -12.98
CA ALA A 112 15.05 -9.47 -11.70
C ALA A 112 14.20 -8.48 -10.90
N LYS A 113 14.53 -7.18 -10.90
CA LYS A 113 13.75 -6.13 -10.25
C LYS A 113 12.34 -6.04 -10.83
N TYR A 114 12.21 -6.09 -12.15
CA TYR A 114 10.92 -6.06 -12.83
C TYR A 114 10.10 -7.34 -12.58
N LEU A 115 10.73 -8.51 -12.61
CA LEU A 115 10.07 -9.80 -12.33
C LEU A 115 9.57 -9.87 -10.88
N LEU A 116 10.39 -9.45 -9.91
CA LEU A 116 9.97 -9.38 -8.50
C LEU A 116 8.79 -8.42 -8.30
N SER A 117 8.81 -7.27 -8.99
CA SER A 117 7.72 -6.30 -8.92
C SER A 117 6.44 -6.82 -9.59
N ALA A 118 6.55 -7.47 -10.75
CA ALA A 118 5.41 -8.07 -11.44
C ALA A 118 4.80 -9.26 -10.68
N SER A 119 5.60 -9.95 -9.86
CA SER A 119 5.15 -11.05 -8.97
C SER A 119 4.78 -10.59 -7.57
N PHE A 120 4.80 -9.28 -7.26
CA PHE A 120 4.50 -8.71 -5.95
C PHE A 120 5.44 -9.16 -4.82
N LEU A 121 6.67 -9.59 -5.14
CA LEU A 121 7.66 -10.07 -4.18
C LEU A 121 8.73 -9.02 -3.84
N ASN A 122 8.66 -7.85 -4.46
CA ASN A 122 9.67 -6.80 -4.35
C ASN A 122 9.81 -6.19 -2.93
N GLU A 123 8.82 -6.41 -2.05
CA GLU A 123 8.85 -5.94 -0.64
C GLU A 123 8.82 -7.08 0.38
N SER A 124 8.94 -8.35 -0.05
CA SER A 124 8.91 -9.50 0.86
C SER A 124 10.13 -9.51 1.77
N TRP A 125 9.94 -9.79 3.06
CA TRP A 125 10.98 -9.79 4.08
C TRP A 125 11.73 -8.46 4.14
N PHE A 126 13.02 -8.48 3.87
CA PHE A 126 13.91 -7.31 3.88
C PHE A 126 14.17 -6.76 2.48
N LEU A 127 13.52 -7.30 1.45
CA LEU A 127 13.64 -6.77 0.11
C LEU A 127 12.96 -5.39 0.04
N SER A 128 13.60 -4.46 -0.65
CA SER A 128 13.04 -3.16 -1.07
C SER A 128 13.52 -2.90 -2.49
N VAL A 129 12.95 -3.66 -3.42
CA VAL A 129 13.36 -3.65 -4.82
C VAL A 129 12.49 -2.69 -5.60
N ARG A 130 13.13 -1.72 -6.23
CA ARG A 130 12.45 -0.71 -7.06
C ARG A 130 12.69 -0.99 -8.53
N PRO A 131 11.65 -1.11 -9.35
CA PRO A 131 11.79 -1.25 -10.79
C PRO A 131 12.02 0.13 -11.43
N GLY A 132 13.28 0.53 -11.57
CA GLY A 132 13.65 1.85 -12.07
C GLY A 132 13.15 2.99 -11.19
N SER A 133 12.60 4.04 -11.81
CA SER A 133 11.99 5.19 -11.12
C SER A 133 10.63 4.90 -10.50
N ASN A 134 10.02 3.74 -10.80
CA ASN A 134 8.65 3.40 -10.39
C ASN A 134 8.59 2.92 -8.93
N SER A 135 8.94 3.81 -8.01
CA SER A 135 8.90 3.55 -6.57
C SER A 135 7.50 3.18 -6.04
N PRO A 136 6.38 3.78 -6.48
CA PRO A 136 5.04 3.52 -5.93
C PRO A 136 4.57 2.07 -5.99
N VAL A 137 5.18 1.22 -6.79
CA VAL A 137 4.85 -0.22 -6.91
C VAL A 137 5.00 -0.98 -5.58
N TRP A 138 5.75 -0.45 -4.61
CA TRP A 138 5.94 -1.08 -3.30
C TRP A 138 4.60 -1.44 -2.62
N SER A 139 3.63 -0.55 -2.64
CA SER A 139 2.35 -0.72 -1.94
C SER A 139 1.50 -1.88 -2.49
N LEU A 140 1.69 -2.24 -3.75
CA LEU A 140 0.96 -3.34 -4.40
C LEU A 140 1.42 -4.72 -3.92
N SER A 141 2.68 -4.87 -3.47
CA SER A 141 3.14 -6.07 -2.78
C SER A 141 2.40 -6.27 -1.45
N TYR A 142 2.23 -5.21 -0.68
CA TYR A 142 1.46 -5.25 0.56
C TYR A 142 0.01 -5.64 0.30
N GLU A 143 -0.62 -5.00 -0.68
CA GLU A 143 -2.02 -5.28 -1.04
C GLU A 143 -2.21 -6.72 -1.52
N PHE A 144 -1.28 -7.25 -2.33
CA PHE A 144 -1.29 -8.64 -2.77
C PHE A 144 -1.28 -9.63 -1.60
N PHE A 145 -0.35 -9.46 -0.65
CA PHE A 145 -0.25 -10.36 0.50
C PHE A 145 -1.46 -10.24 1.42
N TYR A 146 -2.03 -9.04 1.59
CA TYR A 146 -3.26 -8.86 2.36
C TYR A 146 -4.44 -9.58 1.72
N TYR A 147 -4.58 -9.53 0.39
CA TYR A 147 -5.58 -10.30 -0.34
C TYR A 147 -5.36 -11.80 -0.18
N LEU A 148 -4.13 -12.25 -0.33
CA LEU A 148 -3.77 -13.66 -0.22
C LEU A 148 -4.09 -14.20 1.18
N ILE A 149 -3.57 -13.57 2.24
CA ILE A 149 -3.78 -13.99 3.62
C ILE A 149 -5.28 -13.98 3.97
N PHE A 150 -5.98 -12.89 3.65
CA PHE A 150 -7.41 -12.78 3.91
C PHE A 150 -8.23 -13.86 3.18
N GLY A 151 -7.96 -14.08 1.90
CA GLY A 151 -8.65 -15.11 1.12
C GLY A 151 -8.42 -16.51 1.66
N LEU A 152 -7.19 -16.84 2.06
CA LEU A 152 -6.85 -18.13 2.66
C LEU A 152 -7.57 -18.34 4.00
N VAL A 153 -7.62 -17.31 4.84
CA VAL A 153 -8.28 -17.38 6.15
C VAL A 153 -9.81 -17.43 6.02
N MET A 154 -10.39 -16.70 5.07
CA MET A 154 -11.84 -16.62 4.93
C MET A 154 -12.45 -17.77 4.13
N LEU A 155 -11.84 -18.17 3.02
CA LEU A 155 -12.46 -19.00 1.99
C LEU A 155 -12.03 -20.47 1.99
N LEU A 156 -10.98 -20.86 2.72
CA LEU A 156 -10.61 -22.26 2.84
C LEU A 156 -11.61 -23.03 3.72
N PRO A 157 -11.85 -24.34 3.44
CA PRO A 157 -12.97 -25.06 4.05
C PRO A 157 -12.73 -25.45 5.51
N THR A 158 -11.47 -25.72 5.91
CA THR A 158 -11.19 -26.24 7.27
C THR A 158 -10.28 -25.32 8.05
N LEU A 159 -10.48 -25.26 9.37
CA LEU A 159 -9.67 -24.42 10.25
C LEU A 159 -8.17 -24.72 10.16
N LYS A 160 -7.80 -26.02 10.08
CA LYS A 160 -6.40 -26.42 9.90
C LYS A 160 -5.79 -25.83 8.62
N LYS A 161 -6.53 -25.91 7.48
CA LYS A 161 -6.05 -25.33 6.21
C LYS A 161 -5.97 -23.80 6.29
N LYS A 162 -6.92 -23.15 6.91
CA LYS A 162 -6.91 -21.68 7.11
C LYS A 162 -5.68 -21.23 7.88
N ILE A 163 -5.42 -21.86 9.03
CA ILE A 163 -4.27 -21.52 9.89
C ILE A 163 -2.96 -21.82 9.17
N LEU A 164 -2.80 -23.02 8.63
CA LEU A 164 -1.55 -23.45 7.98
C LEU A 164 -1.24 -22.58 6.75
N ALA A 165 -2.21 -22.40 5.85
CA ALA A 165 -2.00 -21.61 4.64
C ALA A 165 -1.83 -20.12 4.95
N GLY A 166 -2.58 -19.57 5.91
CA GLY A 166 -2.40 -18.21 6.37
C GLY A 166 -1.02 -17.98 7.00
N ALA A 167 -0.54 -18.91 7.83
CA ALA A 167 0.78 -18.84 8.43
C ALA A 167 1.90 -18.92 7.36
N ILE A 168 1.78 -19.81 6.39
CA ILE A 168 2.73 -19.92 5.27
C ILE A 168 2.75 -18.61 4.46
N ALA A 169 1.59 -18.08 4.09
CA ALA A 169 1.52 -16.81 3.35
C ALA A 169 2.11 -15.63 4.16
N SER A 170 1.87 -15.58 5.47
CA SER A 170 2.45 -14.58 6.37
C SER A 170 3.97 -14.73 6.48
N LEU A 171 4.47 -15.97 6.50
CA LEU A 171 5.92 -16.23 6.48
C LEU A 171 6.55 -15.72 5.18
N PHE A 172 5.91 -15.95 4.02
CA PHE A 172 6.40 -15.43 2.74
C PHE A 172 6.33 -13.90 2.65
N ALA A 173 5.29 -13.28 3.20
CA ALA A 173 5.17 -11.82 3.28
C ALA A 173 6.33 -11.19 4.06
N GLY A 174 6.66 -11.76 5.20
CA GLY A 174 7.67 -11.24 6.11
C GLY A 174 7.19 -10.11 7.01
N PRO A 175 8.02 -9.71 8.00
CA PRO A 175 7.62 -8.77 9.05
C PRO A 175 7.25 -7.39 8.50
N LYS A 176 7.96 -6.89 7.50
CA LYS A 176 7.74 -5.59 6.89
C LYS A 176 6.32 -5.39 6.38
N ILE A 177 5.79 -6.38 5.66
CA ILE A 177 4.41 -6.34 5.14
C ILE A 177 3.40 -6.53 6.26
N LEU A 178 3.71 -7.40 7.24
CA LEU A 178 2.78 -7.71 8.33
C LEU A 178 2.61 -6.57 9.34
N ILE A 179 3.60 -5.70 9.51
CA ILE A 179 3.50 -4.53 10.41
C ILE A 179 2.35 -3.61 10.02
N LEU A 180 2.12 -3.38 8.73
CA LEU A 180 1.01 -2.53 8.26
C LEU A 180 -0.30 -3.31 8.01
N PHE A 181 -0.31 -4.64 8.17
CA PHE A 181 -1.53 -5.44 8.03
C PHE A 181 -2.67 -5.02 8.97
N PRO A 182 -2.43 -4.63 10.24
CA PRO A 182 -3.47 -4.08 11.10
C PRO A 182 -4.23 -2.91 10.51
N CYS A 183 -3.57 -2.00 9.77
CA CYS A 183 -4.24 -0.88 9.09
C CYS A 183 -5.26 -1.38 8.07
N TRP A 184 -4.93 -2.43 7.31
CA TRP A 184 -5.85 -3.06 6.39
C TRP A 184 -7.01 -3.76 7.12
N LEU A 185 -6.74 -4.42 8.25
CA LEU A 185 -7.75 -5.06 9.10
C LEU A 185 -8.73 -4.05 9.71
N VAL A 186 -8.33 -2.80 9.97
CA VAL A 186 -9.26 -1.73 10.36
C VAL A 186 -10.40 -1.61 9.35
N GLY A 187 -10.13 -1.73 8.06
CA GLY A 187 -11.16 -1.74 7.01
C GLY A 187 -12.12 -2.93 7.13
N VAL A 188 -11.59 -4.13 7.43
CA VAL A 188 -12.40 -5.34 7.68
C VAL A 188 -13.34 -5.14 8.87
N PHE A 189 -12.79 -4.62 9.98
CA PHE A 189 -13.59 -4.35 11.18
C PHE A 189 -14.60 -3.25 10.97
N ALA A 190 -14.25 -2.19 10.26
CA ALA A 190 -15.16 -1.10 9.90
C ALA A 190 -16.36 -1.62 9.11
N TYR A 191 -16.14 -2.49 8.12
CA TYR A 191 -17.26 -3.13 7.40
C TYR A 191 -18.16 -3.94 8.34
N LYS A 192 -17.57 -4.79 9.19
CA LYS A 192 -18.33 -5.61 10.14
C LYS A 192 -19.11 -4.75 11.13
N ALA A 193 -18.52 -3.69 11.65
CA ALA A 193 -19.18 -2.73 12.53
C ALA A 193 -20.36 -2.04 11.84
N CYS A 194 -20.18 -1.57 10.61
CA CYS A 194 -21.27 -0.98 9.81
C CYS A 194 -22.42 -1.97 9.54
N LYS A 195 -22.13 -3.26 9.42
CA LYS A 195 -23.15 -4.30 9.24
C LYS A 195 -23.91 -4.59 10.53
N CYS A 196 -23.25 -4.58 11.68
CA CYS A 196 -23.85 -4.88 12.98
C CYS A 196 -24.56 -3.69 13.62
N TRP A 197 -24.05 -2.49 13.41
CA TRP A 197 -24.58 -1.28 14.03
C TRP A 197 -25.34 -0.45 13.00
N ARG A 198 -26.62 -0.21 13.27
CA ARG A 198 -27.36 0.88 12.62
C ARG A 198 -26.86 2.19 13.24
N THR A 199 -25.76 2.72 12.71
CA THR A 199 -25.21 3.98 13.19
C THR A 199 -26.18 5.12 12.90
N ASN A 200 -26.55 5.86 13.95
CA ASN A 200 -27.25 7.14 13.81
C ASN A 200 -26.27 8.16 13.16
N ILE A 201 -26.80 9.08 12.35
CA ILE A 201 -26.02 10.12 11.69
C ILE A 201 -25.16 10.93 12.69
N ILE A 202 -25.66 11.11 13.92
CA ILE A 202 -24.94 11.80 15.00
C ILE A 202 -23.66 11.06 15.38
N ILE A 203 -23.74 9.74 15.57
CA ILE A 203 -22.59 8.90 15.89
C ILE A 203 -21.56 8.93 14.75
N SER A 204 -22.06 8.88 13.50
CA SER A 204 -21.18 8.97 12.31
C SER A 204 -20.44 10.31 12.25
N LEU A 205 -21.12 11.42 12.53
CA LEU A 205 -20.49 12.76 12.58
C LEU A 205 -19.50 12.89 13.74
N LEU A 206 -19.83 12.34 14.93
CA LEU A 206 -18.94 12.32 16.10
C LEU A 206 -17.65 11.51 15.85
N LEU A 207 -17.66 10.57 14.94
CA LEU A 207 -16.46 9.81 14.54
C LEU A 207 -15.70 10.48 13.40
N ILE A 208 -16.40 11.03 12.41
CA ILE A 208 -15.79 11.64 11.21
C ILE A 208 -15.10 12.96 11.54
N ILE A 209 -15.72 13.83 12.34
CA ILE A 209 -15.18 15.17 12.63
C ILE A 209 -13.84 15.10 13.37
N PRO A 210 -13.69 14.33 14.48
CA PRO A 210 -12.40 14.19 15.13
C PRO A 210 -11.34 13.50 14.25
N SER A 211 -11.74 12.50 13.46
CA SER A 211 -10.83 11.81 12.54
C SER A 211 -10.32 12.75 11.44
N ALA A 212 -11.18 13.58 10.88
CA ALA A 212 -10.79 14.60 9.90
C ALA A 212 -9.91 15.68 10.55
N GLY A 213 -10.25 16.15 11.76
CA GLY A 213 -9.45 17.08 12.53
C GLY A 213 -8.05 16.54 12.84
N PHE A 214 -7.96 15.27 13.25
CA PHE A 214 -6.68 14.59 13.46
C PHE A 214 -5.85 14.52 12.19
N LEU A 215 -6.45 14.11 11.07
CA LEU A 215 -5.76 14.06 9.78
C LEU A 215 -5.26 15.43 9.32
N ILE A 216 -6.09 16.47 9.46
CA ILE A 216 -5.69 17.85 9.11
C ILE A 216 -4.55 18.31 10.00
N HIS A 217 -4.62 18.03 11.30
CA HIS A 217 -3.56 18.38 12.25
C HIS A 217 -2.25 17.67 11.89
N ARG A 218 -2.29 16.37 11.60
CA ARG A 218 -1.13 15.59 11.14
C ARG A 218 -0.53 16.11 9.83
N MET A 219 -1.37 16.59 8.91
CA MET A 219 -0.90 17.18 7.66
C MET A 219 -0.18 18.51 7.86
N SER A 220 -0.43 19.22 8.98
CA SER A 220 0.18 20.52 9.30
C SER A 220 1.47 20.41 10.09
N GLU A 221 1.74 19.28 10.75
CA GLU A 221 2.92 19.11 11.58
C GLU A 221 4.12 18.55 10.78
N ARG A 222 5.26 19.28 10.86
CA ARG A 222 6.58 18.74 10.48
C ARG A 222 7.12 17.97 11.67
N TRP A 223 7.02 16.65 11.65
CA TRP A 223 7.64 15.79 12.66
C TRP A 223 9.14 15.69 12.41
N SER A 224 9.92 15.90 13.47
CA SER A 224 11.36 15.65 13.46
C SER A 224 11.61 14.15 13.43
N HIS A 225 12.36 13.70 12.45
CA HIS A 225 12.63 12.28 12.20
C HIS A 225 13.54 11.70 13.29
N TRP A 226 13.00 10.88 14.16
CA TRP A 226 13.76 9.92 14.95
C TRP A 226 13.55 8.55 14.32
N HIS A 227 14.65 7.84 13.96
CA HIS A 227 14.59 6.54 13.29
C HIS A 227 15.08 5.41 14.22
N PRO A 228 14.23 4.91 15.14
CA PRO A 228 14.64 3.86 16.10
C PRO A 228 14.96 2.51 15.44
N TRP A 229 14.61 2.36 14.16
CA TRP A 229 14.72 1.11 13.40
C TRP A 229 15.91 1.06 12.45
N ASP A 230 16.75 2.09 12.45
CA ASP A 230 17.97 2.11 11.64
C ASP A 230 18.99 1.12 12.21
N ILE A 231 19.36 0.14 11.39
CA ILE A 231 20.45 -0.78 11.75
C ILE A 231 21.77 -0.10 11.38
N PRO A 232 22.64 0.19 12.37
CA PRO A 232 23.91 0.83 12.09
C PRO A 232 24.73 0.01 11.07
N GLY A 233 25.16 0.65 9.97
CA GLY A 233 26.02 0.07 8.95
C GLY A 233 25.32 -0.43 7.68
N LEU A 234 24.00 -0.48 7.60
CA LEU A 234 23.28 -0.89 6.39
C LEU A 234 22.74 0.28 5.54
N GLY A 235 22.79 1.51 6.05
CA GLY A 235 22.43 2.74 5.32
C GLY A 235 20.94 2.88 4.93
N VAL A 236 20.15 1.81 5.07
CA VAL A 236 18.71 1.81 4.81
C VAL A 236 18.07 0.87 5.83
N SER A 237 17.03 1.34 6.54
CA SER A 237 16.23 0.49 7.42
C SER A 237 15.62 -0.66 6.62
N PRO A 238 15.78 -1.92 7.05
CA PRO A 238 15.13 -3.06 6.38
C PRO A 238 13.60 -2.99 6.42
N LEU A 239 13.05 -2.12 7.27
CA LEU A 239 11.62 -1.87 7.40
C LEU A 239 11.19 -0.54 6.75
N PHE A 240 11.97 0.04 5.85
CA PHE A 240 11.89 1.43 5.38
C PHE A 240 10.49 2.04 5.29
N TYR A 241 9.56 1.43 4.54
CA TYR A 241 8.20 1.98 4.43
C TYR A 241 7.34 1.78 5.66
N SER A 242 7.50 0.66 6.36
CA SER A 242 6.76 0.36 7.59
C SER A 242 7.30 1.14 8.77
N ALA A 243 8.63 1.28 8.87
CA ALA A 243 9.28 2.08 9.90
C ALA A 243 8.91 3.55 9.74
N LYS A 244 8.99 4.10 8.54
CA LYS A 244 8.58 5.49 8.29
C LYS A 244 7.14 5.75 8.71
N PHE A 245 6.21 4.81 8.45
CA PHE A 245 4.85 4.93 8.93
C PHE A 245 4.76 4.92 10.47
N LEU A 246 5.49 4.03 11.14
CA LEU A 246 5.49 3.95 12.60
C LEU A 246 6.14 5.19 13.22
N ASP A 247 7.24 5.70 12.64
CA ASP A 247 7.90 6.93 13.11
C ASP A 247 6.98 8.14 12.99
N ASP A 248 6.21 8.21 11.92
CA ASP A 248 5.25 9.30 11.71
C ASP A 248 4.06 9.25 12.70
N TYR A 249 3.82 8.12 13.38
CA TYR A 249 2.68 7.90 14.29
C TYR A 249 3.09 7.52 15.73
N SER A 250 4.36 7.51 16.06
CA SER A 250 4.86 7.28 17.42
C SER A 250 5.17 8.58 18.15
#